data_1075f14a16139d115c738f9d9cda11e6
#
_entry.id   1075f14a16139d115c738f9d9cda11e6
#
_cell.length_a   1.000
_cell.length_b   1.000
_cell.length_c   1.000
_cell.angle_alpha   90.00
_cell.angle_beta   90.00
_cell.angle_gamma   90.00
#
_symmetry.space_group_name_H-M   'P 1'
#
loop_
_entity.id
_entity.type
_entity.pdbx_description
1 polymer ?
#
loop_
_entity_poly.entity_id
_entity_poly.type
_entity_poly.pdbx_seq_one_letter_code
_entity_poly.pdbx_strand_id
1 'polypeptide(L)'
;MSGAATTPAKGPLPEFKQIMGHPAPLWMLFMTEFWERFAFYGIRWALVLYIVSQFYGGDAVGQADANLTYGSYLALVYAGAVFGGWVADRVIGYQRSILVGAIFMAAGLFMISIPNQDIFKLGLATIIVGNGMFKPNISAMVGQLYALNDTRRDSGFTIFYMGINVGALFAPVVTQLLAEKVFGTTAMPSYKIVFLASGIGMLISLFWFYVGRKSLQGIGAPIGDLASPKRLVMTIVGALVVIPIMYLLLQAGAANLQVLLTILFVGLAAMLIIEGIREGKVSRDKTWAMMIIFFFNILFWCFFEQAGSSFTFLANNIVDRNLGGWEYPVAWFQSVNSVAIIVFAPIIAAIWVWLGKRNANPSIPRKFGLGLIFNGVAFGLLVFALSSLVDDKGMIPFWTLFAVYVIQSVGELCLSPIGLSMVTKLAPTRLVGLGMGGWFLSTGIGNNLSGIFASHVSGETGMTVASALDGYNFGLWSLLGGGILLVILAPVIQKLMHGVK
;
A
#
# COMPACT_ATOMS: atom_id res chain seq x y z
N MET A 1 -19.78 29.79 -15.71
CA MET A 1 -20.95 29.18 -15.07
C MET A 1 -20.44 28.16 -14.04
N SER A 2 -20.54 28.51 -12.76
CA SER A 2 -19.98 27.82 -11.61
C SER A 2 -20.88 26.64 -11.24
N GLY A 3 -20.56 25.46 -11.74
CA GLY A 3 -21.12 24.22 -11.23
C GLY A 3 -20.28 23.72 -10.05
N ALA A 4 -20.44 24.31 -8.87
CA ALA A 4 -20.06 23.66 -7.65
C ALA A 4 -20.84 22.32 -7.60
N ALA A 5 -20.12 21.20 -7.66
CA ALA A 5 -20.70 19.90 -7.45
C ALA A 5 -21.17 19.87 -5.98
N THR A 6 -22.43 20.24 -5.76
CA THR A 6 -23.12 20.02 -4.51
C THR A 6 -23.15 18.52 -4.30
N THR A 7 -22.36 18.03 -3.34
CA THR A 7 -22.63 16.73 -2.70
C THR A 7 -24.13 16.71 -2.41
N PRO A 8 -24.91 15.73 -2.89
CA PRO A 8 -26.32 15.68 -2.58
C PRO A 8 -26.47 15.76 -1.08
N ALA A 9 -27.35 16.64 -0.60
CA ALA A 9 -27.64 16.80 0.81
C ALA A 9 -27.96 15.41 1.37
N LYS A 10 -27.08 14.87 2.18
CA LYS A 10 -27.32 13.59 2.88
C LYS A 10 -28.50 13.86 3.79
N GLY A 11 -29.61 13.18 3.55
CA GLY A 11 -30.67 13.06 4.53
C GLY A 11 -30.11 12.59 5.89
N PRO A 12 -30.87 12.63 6.97
CA PRO A 12 -30.41 12.14 8.26
C PRO A 12 -29.83 10.73 8.10
N LEU A 13 -28.69 10.46 8.78
CA LEU A 13 -28.08 9.14 8.75
C LEU A 13 -29.10 8.10 9.24
N PRO A 14 -29.14 6.91 8.63
CA PRO A 14 -29.96 5.82 9.13
C PRO A 14 -29.63 5.47 10.57
N GLU A 15 -30.64 5.06 11.34
CA GLU A 15 -30.40 4.49 12.65
C GLU A 15 -29.89 3.07 12.52
N PHE A 16 -28.65 2.84 12.95
CA PHE A 16 -28.03 1.54 12.94
C PHE A 16 -28.10 0.85 14.29
N LYS A 17 -28.32 -0.47 14.26
CA LYS A 17 -28.00 -1.31 15.42
C LYS A 17 -26.53 -1.08 15.80
N GLN A 18 -26.26 -0.91 17.10
CA GLN A 18 -24.92 -0.70 17.62
C GLN A 18 -24.30 -2.04 18.08
N ILE A 19 -23.04 -2.26 17.72
CA ILE A 19 -22.22 -3.39 18.18
C ILE A 19 -20.92 -2.78 18.74
N MET A 20 -20.62 -3.04 20.01
CA MET A 20 -19.48 -2.47 20.72
C MET A 20 -19.40 -0.93 20.60
N GLY A 21 -20.55 -0.25 20.64
CA GLY A 21 -20.64 1.21 20.54
C GLY A 21 -20.54 1.80 19.14
N HIS A 22 -20.42 0.96 18.09
CA HIS A 22 -20.30 1.37 16.70
C HIS A 22 -21.44 0.83 15.82
N PRO A 23 -21.75 1.49 14.69
CA PRO A 23 -22.75 1.01 13.74
C PRO A 23 -22.44 -0.43 13.27
N ALA A 24 -23.42 -1.32 13.31
CA ALA A 24 -23.25 -2.72 12.88
C ALA A 24 -22.63 -2.87 11.47
N PRO A 25 -22.94 -2.00 10.48
CA PRO A 25 -22.28 -2.06 9.18
C PRO A 25 -20.75 -1.87 9.20
N LEU A 26 -20.19 -1.24 10.23
CA LEU A 26 -18.73 -1.16 10.38
C LEU A 26 -18.08 -2.54 10.43
N TRP A 27 -18.68 -3.47 11.16
CA TRP A 27 -18.16 -4.83 11.30
C TRP A 27 -18.29 -5.64 10.01
N MET A 28 -19.33 -5.34 9.24
CA MET A 28 -19.46 -5.91 7.89
C MET A 28 -18.36 -5.41 6.96
N LEU A 29 -18.07 -4.09 6.96
CA LEU A 29 -16.98 -3.52 6.18
C LEU A 29 -15.60 -4.00 6.68
N PHE A 30 -15.42 -4.14 7.99
CA PHE A 30 -14.22 -4.73 8.61
C PHE A 30 -13.93 -6.13 8.05
N MET A 31 -14.92 -7.01 8.05
CA MET A 31 -14.74 -8.39 7.55
C MET A 31 -14.55 -8.43 6.03
N THR A 32 -15.17 -7.52 5.29
CA THR A 32 -14.95 -7.38 3.84
C THR A 32 -13.51 -6.98 3.55
N GLU A 33 -13.00 -5.98 4.25
CA GLU A 33 -11.61 -5.53 4.13
C GLU A 33 -10.62 -6.59 4.62
N PHE A 34 -10.90 -7.28 5.73
CA PHE A 34 -10.09 -8.38 6.23
C PHE A 34 -9.83 -9.43 5.14
N TRP A 35 -10.86 -9.92 4.46
CA TRP A 35 -10.72 -10.94 3.42
C TRP A 35 -10.06 -10.41 2.15
N GLU A 36 -10.30 -9.17 1.79
CA GLU A 36 -9.61 -8.53 0.67
C GLU A 36 -8.13 -8.35 0.99
N ARG A 37 -7.80 -7.89 2.20
CA ARG A 37 -6.40 -7.78 2.64
C ARG A 37 -5.72 -9.13 2.75
N PHE A 38 -6.43 -10.15 3.23
CA PHE A 38 -5.95 -11.53 3.17
C PHE A 38 -5.57 -11.92 1.73
N ALA A 39 -6.42 -11.64 0.76
CA ALA A 39 -6.13 -11.94 -0.64
C ALA A 39 -4.91 -11.17 -1.17
N PHE A 40 -4.81 -9.88 -0.86
CA PHE A 40 -3.72 -9.02 -1.32
C PHE A 40 -2.37 -9.38 -0.70
N TYR A 41 -2.30 -9.51 0.63
CA TYR A 41 -1.06 -9.83 1.33
C TYR A 41 -0.68 -11.30 1.22
N GLY A 42 -1.64 -12.19 0.96
CA GLY A 42 -1.38 -13.60 0.76
C GLY A 42 -0.47 -13.89 -0.41
N ILE A 43 -0.60 -13.14 -1.50
CA ILE A 43 0.24 -13.31 -2.70
C ILE A 43 1.57 -12.58 -2.62
N ARG A 44 1.72 -11.61 -1.72
CA ARG A 44 2.84 -10.67 -1.70
C ARG A 44 4.21 -11.35 -1.60
N TRP A 45 4.34 -12.33 -0.73
CA TRP A 45 5.59 -13.09 -0.55
C TRP A 45 5.85 -14.06 -1.70
N ALA A 46 4.80 -14.60 -2.30
CA ALA A 46 4.90 -15.66 -3.29
C ALA A 46 5.18 -15.13 -4.71
N LEU A 47 4.80 -13.89 -5.04
CA LEU A 47 4.88 -13.35 -6.39
C LEU A 47 6.31 -13.42 -6.96
N VAL A 48 7.29 -12.88 -6.23
CA VAL A 48 8.68 -12.85 -6.73
C VAL A 48 9.29 -14.26 -6.78
N LEU A 49 9.00 -15.12 -5.79
CA LEU A 49 9.46 -16.50 -5.77
C LEU A 49 8.82 -17.34 -6.87
N TYR A 50 7.54 -17.13 -7.14
CA TYR A 50 6.84 -17.78 -8.26
C TYR A 50 7.41 -17.40 -9.61
N ILE A 51 7.68 -16.11 -9.85
CA ILE A 51 8.29 -15.64 -11.10
C ILE A 51 9.60 -16.38 -11.34
N VAL A 52 10.49 -16.41 -10.33
CA VAL A 52 11.79 -17.10 -10.44
C VAL A 52 11.59 -18.59 -10.69
N SER A 53 10.76 -19.26 -9.90
CA SER A 53 10.57 -20.72 -10.00
C SER A 53 9.87 -21.12 -11.29
N GLN A 54 8.83 -20.41 -11.72
CA GLN A 54 7.96 -20.79 -12.83
C GLN A 54 8.48 -20.33 -14.19
N PHE A 55 9.05 -19.12 -14.28
CA PHE A 55 9.42 -18.52 -15.57
C PHE A 55 10.93 -18.56 -15.82
N TYR A 56 11.73 -18.77 -14.77
CA TYR A 56 13.19 -18.88 -14.85
C TYR A 56 13.71 -20.25 -14.40
N GLY A 57 12.81 -21.23 -14.17
CA GLY A 57 13.20 -22.57 -13.77
C GLY A 57 13.93 -22.65 -12.42
N GLY A 58 13.75 -21.64 -11.58
CA GLY A 58 14.46 -21.52 -10.29
C GLY A 58 15.83 -20.82 -10.38
N ASP A 59 16.25 -20.38 -11.57
CA ASP A 59 17.51 -19.67 -11.75
C ASP A 59 17.45 -18.28 -11.08
N ALA A 60 18.44 -18.00 -10.24
CA ALA A 60 18.55 -16.75 -9.50
C ALA A 60 18.67 -15.50 -10.37
N VAL A 61 19.06 -15.62 -11.64
CA VAL A 61 19.01 -14.54 -12.65
C VAL A 61 17.63 -13.91 -12.77
N GLY A 62 16.55 -14.70 -12.53
CA GLY A 62 15.18 -14.19 -12.55
C GLY A 62 14.80 -13.25 -11.40
N GLN A 63 15.61 -13.11 -10.35
CA GLN A 63 15.30 -12.29 -9.18
C GLN A 63 15.17 -10.80 -9.53
N ALA A 64 16.02 -10.29 -10.41
CA ALA A 64 15.97 -8.91 -10.85
C ALA A 64 14.65 -8.59 -11.58
N ASP A 65 14.24 -9.42 -12.54
CA ASP A 65 12.97 -9.25 -13.26
C ASP A 65 11.76 -9.42 -12.35
N ALA A 66 11.82 -10.36 -11.40
CA ALA A 66 10.76 -10.56 -10.42
C ALA A 66 10.55 -9.29 -9.56
N ASN A 67 11.62 -8.67 -9.10
CA ASN A 67 11.57 -7.42 -8.33
C ASN A 67 11.02 -6.25 -9.16
N LEU A 68 11.47 -6.11 -10.42
CA LEU A 68 10.96 -5.08 -11.34
C LEU A 68 9.47 -5.25 -11.62
N THR A 69 9.02 -6.48 -11.87
CA THR A 69 7.61 -6.79 -12.08
C THR A 69 6.76 -6.49 -10.85
N TYR A 70 7.25 -6.87 -9.65
CA TYR A 70 6.56 -6.59 -8.40
C TYR A 70 6.42 -5.09 -8.13
N GLY A 71 7.50 -4.32 -8.29
CA GLY A 71 7.47 -2.87 -8.10
C GLY A 71 6.54 -2.16 -9.08
N SER A 72 6.56 -2.54 -10.36
CA SER A 72 5.66 -2.01 -11.39
C SER A 72 4.19 -2.35 -11.09
N TYR A 73 3.91 -3.57 -10.63
CA TYR A 73 2.58 -3.99 -10.21
C TYR A 73 2.06 -3.12 -9.06
N LEU A 74 2.84 -2.93 -8.00
CA LEU A 74 2.43 -2.07 -6.87
C LEU A 74 2.27 -0.62 -7.28
N ALA A 75 3.15 -0.09 -8.11
CA ALA A 75 3.05 1.27 -8.63
C ALA A 75 1.71 1.52 -9.32
N LEU A 76 1.30 0.60 -10.18
CA LEU A 76 0.03 0.67 -10.91
C LEU A 76 -1.18 0.46 -10.00
N VAL A 77 -1.07 -0.37 -8.94
CA VAL A 77 -2.11 -0.53 -7.91
C VAL A 77 -2.41 0.81 -7.24
N TYR A 78 -1.37 1.57 -6.85
CA TYR A 78 -1.56 2.87 -6.22
C TYR A 78 -2.00 3.95 -7.21
N ALA A 79 -1.44 3.99 -8.41
CA ALA A 79 -1.86 4.92 -9.46
C ALA A 79 -3.32 4.67 -9.89
N GLY A 80 -3.74 3.43 -9.99
CA GLY A 80 -5.11 3.04 -10.35
C GLY A 80 -6.18 3.45 -9.34
N ALA A 81 -5.82 3.56 -8.07
CA ALA A 81 -6.74 3.95 -7.00
C ALA A 81 -7.33 5.36 -7.20
N VAL A 82 -6.60 6.25 -7.87
CA VAL A 82 -7.06 7.61 -8.20
C VAL A 82 -8.32 7.58 -9.06
N PHE A 83 -8.37 6.71 -10.05
CA PHE A 83 -9.49 6.61 -10.99
C PHE A 83 -10.70 5.91 -10.38
N GLY A 84 -10.48 4.90 -9.53
CA GLY A 84 -11.57 4.12 -8.95
C GLY A 84 -12.46 4.92 -8.01
N GLY A 85 -11.91 5.85 -7.25
CA GLY A 85 -12.68 6.81 -6.45
C GLY A 85 -13.58 7.69 -7.30
N TRP A 86 -13.05 8.24 -8.39
CA TRP A 86 -13.83 9.03 -9.32
C TRP A 86 -14.98 8.26 -9.97
N VAL A 87 -14.75 7.00 -10.36
CA VAL A 87 -15.78 6.12 -10.91
C VAL A 87 -16.92 5.89 -9.92
N ALA A 88 -16.59 5.67 -8.64
CA ALA A 88 -17.60 5.50 -7.61
C ALA A 88 -18.39 6.77 -7.34
N ASP A 89 -17.73 7.93 -7.28
CA ASP A 89 -18.38 9.20 -6.98
C ASP A 89 -19.30 9.69 -8.11
N ARG A 90 -18.92 9.44 -9.37
CA ARG A 90 -19.52 10.11 -10.52
C ARG A 90 -20.27 9.16 -11.47
N VAL A 91 -20.02 7.86 -11.42
CA VAL A 91 -20.51 6.95 -12.47
C VAL A 91 -21.46 5.89 -11.95
N ILE A 92 -21.09 5.08 -10.93
CA ILE A 92 -21.86 3.89 -10.53
C ILE A 92 -22.17 3.75 -9.03
N GLY A 93 -21.68 4.65 -8.19
CA GLY A 93 -21.80 4.57 -6.72
C GLY A 93 -20.80 3.62 -6.08
N TYR A 94 -20.60 3.78 -4.77
CA TYR A 94 -19.57 3.06 -4.01
C TYR A 94 -19.84 1.55 -3.95
N GLN A 95 -21.08 1.13 -3.63
CA GLN A 95 -21.41 -0.30 -3.49
C GLN A 95 -21.15 -1.08 -4.81
N ARG A 96 -21.55 -0.51 -5.95
CA ARG A 96 -21.32 -1.16 -7.26
C ARG A 96 -19.84 -1.19 -7.60
N SER A 97 -19.11 -0.12 -7.30
CA SER A 97 -17.66 -0.05 -7.55
C SER A 97 -16.92 -1.13 -6.75
N ILE A 98 -17.23 -1.31 -5.48
CA ILE A 98 -16.66 -2.37 -4.63
C ILE A 98 -16.96 -3.76 -5.20
N LEU A 99 -18.21 -4.03 -5.59
CA LEU A 99 -18.58 -5.35 -6.16
C LEU A 99 -17.86 -5.64 -7.46
N VAL A 100 -17.82 -4.70 -8.40
CA VAL A 100 -17.12 -4.85 -9.68
C VAL A 100 -15.62 -5.02 -9.42
N GLY A 101 -15.05 -4.21 -8.54
CA GLY A 101 -13.64 -4.31 -8.14
C GLY A 101 -13.30 -5.69 -7.57
N ALA A 102 -14.14 -6.21 -6.68
CA ALA A 102 -13.95 -7.53 -6.08
C ALA A 102 -14.00 -8.67 -7.12
N ILE A 103 -14.89 -8.58 -8.11
CA ILE A 103 -14.98 -9.56 -9.21
C ILE A 103 -13.69 -9.56 -10.03
N PHE A 104 -13.20 -8.38 -10.43
CA PHE A 104 -11.94 -8.28 -11.18
C PHE A 104 -10.74 -8.75 -10.36
N MET A 105 -10.66 -8.40 -9.08
CA MET A 105 -9.58 -8.90 -8.23
C MET A 105 -9.61 -10.42 -8.11
N ALA A 106 -10.76 -11.03 -7.86
CA ALA A 106 -10.88 -12.48 -7.79
C ALA A 106 -10.49 -13.15 -9.12
N ALA A 107 -10.99 -12.65 -10.24
CA ALA A 107 -10.63 -13.15 -11.57
C ALA A 107 -9.10 -13.08 -11.81
N GLY A 108 -8.48 -11.93 -11.52
CA GLY A 108 -7.04 -11.75 -11.67
C GLY A 108 -6.22 -12.69 -10.79
N LEU A 109 -6.65 -12.92 -9.54
CA LEU A 109 -6.00 -13.87 -8.61
C LEU A 109 -6.05 -15.31 -9.11
N PHE A 110 -7.14 -15.73 -9.74
CA PHE A 110 -7.19 -17.04 -10.40
C PHE A 110 -6.34 -17.09 -11.67
N MET A 111 -6.29 -16.00 -12.45
CA MET A 111 -5.46 -15.92 -13.66
C MET A 111 -3.97 -16.05 -13.35
N ILE A 112 -3.45 -15.39 -12.30
CA ILE A 112 -2.03 -15.50 -11.95
C ILE A 112 -1.61 -16.90 -11.48
N SER A 113 -2.55 -17.79 -11.18
CA SER A 113 -2.28 -19.21 -10.89
C SER A 113 -1.98 -20.05 -12.11
N ILE A 114 -2.23 -19.52 -13.32
CA ILE A 114 -1.98 -20.20 -14.58
C ILE A 114 -0.51 -20.02 -14.98
N PRO A 115 0.24 -21.11 -15.25
CA PRO A 115 1.68 -21.08 -15.50
C PRO A 115 2.00 -20.59 -16.92
N ASN A 116 1.57 -19.39 -17.26
CA ASN A 116 1.83 -18.72 -18.51
C ASN A 116 2.15 -17.25 -18.22
N GLN A 117 3.27 -16.74 -18.71
CA GLN A 117 3.78 -15.41 -18.36
C GLN A 117 2.83 -14.30 -18.83
N ASP A 118 2.20 -14.42 -19.99
CA ASP A 118 1.27 -13.40 -20.49
C ASP A 118 -0.02 -13.39 -19.68
N ILE A 119 -0.58 -14.59 -19.38
CA ILE A 119 -1.77 -14.72 -18.54
C ILE A 119 -1.48 -14.24 -17.12
N PHE A 120 -0.29 -14.52 -16.59
CA PHE A 120 0.14 -14.01 -15.28
C PHE A 120 0.15 -12.48 -15.25
N LYS A 121 0.80 -11.82 -16.21
CA LYS A 121 0.82 -10.35 -16.31
C LYS A 121 -0.58 -9.76 -16.57
N LEU A 122 -1.41 -10.42 -17.37
CA LEU A 122 -2.80 -10.03 -17.59
C LEU A 122 -3.62 -10.17 -16.30
N GLY A 123 -3.36 -11.20 -15.49
CA GLY A 123 -3.95 -11.39 -14.18
C GLY A 123 -3.56 -10.27 -13.21
N LEU A 124 -2.28 -9.88 -13.18
CA LEU A 124 -1.82 -8.71 -12.40
C LEU A 124 -2.52 -7.42 -12.85
N ALA A 125 -2.64 -7.20 -14.17
CA ALA A 125 -3.36 -6.05 -14.72
C ALA A 125 -4.84 -6.03 -14.29
N THR A 126 -5.47 -7.20 -14.25
CA THR A 126 -6.86 -7.37 -13.81
C THR A 126 -7.01 -7.05 -12.31
N ILE A 127 -6.04 -7.49 -11.47
CA ILE A 127 -6.01 -7.14 -10.04
C ILE A 127 -5.83 -5.63 -9.85
N ILE A 128 -4.96 -4.98 -10.62
CA ILE A 128 -4.73 -3.52 -10.56
C ILE A 128 -6.05 -2.76 -10.77
N VAL A 129 -6.78 -3.08 -11.82
CA VAL A 129 -8.06 -2.44 -12.15
C VAL A 129 -9.10 -2.72 -11.06
N GLY A 130 -9.20 -3.96 -10.60
CA GLY A 130 -10.10 -4.34 -9.52
C GLY A 130 -9.80 -3.63 -8.20
N ASN A 131 -8.53 -3.60 -7.79
CA ASN A 131 -8.11 -2.93 -6.56
C ASN A 131 -8.38 -1.41 -6.60
N GLY A 132 -8.13 -0.77 -7.74
CA GLY A 132 -8.46 0.64 -7.95
C GLY A 132 -9.94 0.93 -7.70
N MET A 133 -10.84 0.04 -8.11
CA MET A 133 -12.28 0.19 -7.89
C MET A 133 -12.75 -0.23 -6.48
N PHE A 134 -11.99 -1.04 -5.76
CA PHE A 134 -12.36 -1.57 -4.44
C PHE A 134 -11.82 -0.69 -3.31
N LYS A 135 -10.50 -0.56 -3.21
CA LYS A 135 -9.80 -0.05 -2.03
C LYS A 135 -10.19 1.38 -1.60
N PRO A 136 -10.20 2.41 -2.48
CA PRO A 136 -10.57 3.75 -2.06
C PRO A 136 -12.03 3.83 -1.61
N ASN A 137 -12.88 3.02 -2.19
CA ASN A 137 -14.33 3.10 -2.02
C ASN A 137 -14.82 2.47 -0.73
N ILE A 138 -14.24 1.34 -0.32
CA ILE A 138 -14.62 0.72 0.97
C ILE A 138 -14.21 1.61 2.14
N SER A 139 -13.03 2.24 2.09
CA SER A 139 -12.58 3.19 3.10
C SER A 139 -13.48 4.44 3.16
N ALA A 140 -13.91 4.96 2.00
CA ALA A 140 -14.84 6.08 1.94
C ALA A 140 -16.20 5.74 2.56
N MET A 141 -16.68 4.50 2.40
CA MET A 141 -17.93 4.05 3.01
C MET A 141 -17.87 4.02 4.54
N VAL A 142 -16.74 3.66 5.13
CA VAL A 142 -16.55 3.73 6.59
C VAL A 142 -16.83 5.15 7.10
N GLY A 143 -16.28 6.15 6.43
CA GLY A 143 -16.52 7.55 6.78
C GLY A 143 -17.97 7.99 6.65
N GLN A 144 -18.77 7.32 5.80
CA GLN A 144 -20.17 7.64 5.58
C GLN A 144 -21.11 7.03 6.64
N LEU A 145 -20.62 6.12 7.48
CA LEU A 145 -21.39 5.55 8.59
C LEU A 145 -21.56 6.51 9.78
N TYR A 146 -20.78 7.58 9.80
CA TYR A 146 -20.72 8.55 10.91
C TYR A 146 -21.07 9.95 10.44
N ALA A 147 -21.72 10.73 11.29
CA ALA A 147 -21.85 12.16 11.07
C ALA A 147 -20.47 12.85 11.13
N LEU A 148 -20.33 14.01 10.48
CA LEU A 148 -19.04 14.73 10.42
C LEU A 148 -18.50 15.13 11.81
N ASN A 149 -19.40 15.36 12.76
CA ASN A 149 -19.10 15.75 14.14
C ASN A 149 -19.22 14.56 15.13
N ASP A 150 -19.39 13.34 14.67
CA ASP A 150 -19.46 12.16 15.54
C ASP A 150 -18.06 11.84 16.10
N THR A 151 -17.91 11.93 17.41
CA THR A 151 -16.64 11.67 18.11
C THR A 151 -16.15 10.22 17.96
N ARG A 152 -17.01 9.29 17.57
CA ARG A 152 -16.69 7.86 17.36
C ARG A 152 -16.10 7.60 15.97
N ARG A 153 -16.14 8.58 15.07
CA ARG A 153 -15.68 8.40 13.68
C ARG A 153 -14.22 7.94 13.60
N ASP A 154 -13.35 8.57 14.38
CA ASP A 154 -11.92 8.24 14.37
C ASP A 154 -11.65 6.84 14.94
N SER A 155 -12.35 6.45 16.01
CA SER A 155 -12.26 5.07 16.53
C SER A 155 -12.85 4.04 15.55
N GLY A 156 -13.88 4.39 14.79
CA GLY A 156 -14.42 3.56 13.71
C GLY A 156 -13.39 3.30 12.60
N PHE A 157 -12.67 4.32 12.19
CA PHE A 157 -11.54 4.15 11.26
C PHE A 157 -10.41 3.30 11.85
N THR A 158 -10.12 3.45 13.14
CA THR A 158 -9.12 2.63 13.83
C THR A 158 -9.50 1.16 13.84
N ILE A 159 -10.78 0.83 14.12
CA ILE A 159 -11.29 -0.54 14.04
C ILE A 159 -11.17 -1.09 12.61
N PHE A 160 -11.57 -0.30 11.62
CA PHE A 160 -11.44 -0.70 10.21
C PHE A 160 -9.98 -0.95 9.82
N TYR A 161 -9.06 -0.08 10.25
CA TYR A 161 -7.62 -0.25 10.02
C TYR A 161 -7.05 -1.49 10.72
N MET A 162 -7.60 -1.86 11.88
CA MET A 162 -7.26 -3.12 12.54
C MET A 162 -7.64 -4.34 11.66
N GLY A 163 -8.76 -4.29 10.94
CA GLY A 163 -9.15 -5.32 9.96
C GLY A 163 -8.11 -5.52 8.87
N ILE A 164 -7.51 -4.41 8.36
CA ILE A 164 -6.41 -4.45 7.40
C ILE A 164 -5.22 -5.23 7.98
N ASN A 165 -4.78 -4.88 9.19
CA ASN A 165 -3.61 -5.48 9.80
C ASN A 165 -3.82 -6.94 10.23
N VAL A 166 -5.01 -7.30 10.69
CA VAL A 166 -5.34 -8.68 11.02
C VAL A 166 -5.38 -9.55 9.76
N GLY A 167 -5.95 -9.06 8.65
CA GLY A 167 -5.90 -9.73 7.35
C GLY A 167 -4.46 -9.93 6.85
N ALA A 168 -3.65 -8.88 6.93
CA ALA A 168 -2.24 -8.91 6.54
C ALA A 168 -1.38 -9.82 7.45
N LEU A 169 -1.74 -9.97 8.72
CA LEU A 169 -1.08 -10.88 9.66
C LEU A 169 -1.31 -12.34 9.29
N PHE A 170 -2.57 -12.74 9.08
CA PHE A 170 -2.90 -14.14 8.84
C PHE A 170 -2.60 -14.61 7.42
N ALA A 171 -2.64 -13.72 6.43
CA ALA A 171 -2.50 -14.07 5.03
C ALA A 171 -1.18 -14.80 4.70
N PRO A 172 0.02 -14.26 5.01
CA PRO A 172 1.27 -14.95 4.73
C PRO A 172 1.38 -16.27 5.49
N VAL A 173 0.90 -16.30 6.74
CA VAL A 173 0.95 -17.50 7.59
C VAL A 173 0.14 -18.64 6.97
N VAL A 174 -1.13 -18.37 6.65
CA VAL A 174 -2.03 -19.40 6.12
C VAL A 174 -1.60 -19.84 4.72
N THR A 175 -1.28 -18.88 3.84
CA THR A 175 -0.94 -19.20 2.44
C THR A 175 0.37 -19.98 2.34
N GLN A 176 1.38 -19.68 3.17
CA GLN A 176 2.62 -20.47 3.18
C GLN A 176 2.40 -21.86 3.75
N LEU A 177 1.65 -22.00 4.85
CA LEU A 177 1.31 -23.33 5.38
C LEU A 177 0.60 -24.20 4.34
N LEU A 178 -0.35 -23.63 3.60
CA LEU A 178 -1.01 -24.34 2.50
C LEU A 178 -0.02 -24.74 1.40
N ALA A 179 0.87 -23.83 1.00
CA ALA A 179 1.82 -24.08 -0.08
C ALA A 179 2.89 -25.12 0.26
N GLU A 180 3.33 -25.19 1.52
CA GLU A 180 4.48 -26.01 1.93
C GLU A 180 4.11 -27.28 2.72
N LYS A 181 2.99 -27.27 3.44
CA LYS A 181 2.63 -28.38 4.34
C LYS A 181 1.42 -29.18 3.89
N VAL A 182 0.54 -28.59 3.07
CA VAL A 182 -0.70 -29.25 2.64
C VAL A 182 -0.61 -29.67 1.17
N PHE A 183 -0.16 -28.78 0.28
CA PHE A 183 -0.16 -29.01 -1.16
C PHE A 183 1.24 -29.02 -1.79
N GLY A 184 2.30 -28.91 -0.99
CA GLY A 184 3.69 -28.95 -1.41
C GLY A 184 4.60 -29.30 -0.26
N THR A 185 5.87 -28.96 -0.40
CA THR A 185 6.89 -29.12 0.63
C THR A 185 7.70 -27.84 0.76
N THR A 186 8.48 -27.69 1.83
CA THR A 186 9.38 -26.54 2.01
C THR A 186 10.39 -26.42 0.86
N ALA A 187 10.87 -27.56 0.31
CA ALA A 187 11.79 -27.59 -0.83
C ALA A 187 11.08 -27.28 -2.18
N MET A 188 9.80 -27.61 -2.30
CA MET A 188 9.00 -27.42 -3.51
C MET A 188 7.62 -26.85 -3.13
N PRO A 189 7.54 -25.56 -2.79
CA PRO A 189 6.29 -24.91 -2.43
C PRO A 189 5.32 -24.86 -3.61
N SER A 190 4.03 -25.10 -3.36
CA SER A 190 2.99 -24.96 -4.38
C SER A 190 2.48 -23.52 -4.41
N TYR A 191 3.20 -22.61 -5.09
CA TYR A 191 2.79 -21.19 -5.20
C TYR A 191 1.42 -21.01 -5.85
N LYS A 192 1.03 -21.91 -6.75
CA LYS A 192 -0.31 -21.91 -7.35
C LYS A 192 -1.40 -21.91 -6.28
N ILE A 193 -1.23 -22.68 -5.21
CA ILE A 193 -2.20 -22.76 -4.11
C ILE A 193 -2.31 -21.44 -3.35
N VAL A 194 -1.21 -20.70 -3.24
CA VAL A 194 -1.22 -19.35 -2.64
C VAL A 194 -2.19 -18.43 -3.39
N PHE A 195 -2.10 -18.43 -4.73
CA PHE A 195 -2.95 -17.59 -5.58
C PHE A 195 -4.40 -18.05 -5.56
N LEU A 196 -4.65 -19.36 -5.60
CA LEU A 196 -5.99 -19.91 -5.49
C LEU A 196 -6.63 -19.62 -4.12
N ALA A 197 -5.89 -19.79 -3.03
CA ALA A 197 -6.37 -19.47 -1.68
C ALA A 197 -6.69 -17.97 -1.52
N SER A 198 -5.86 -17.11 -2.09
CA SER A 198 -6.09 -15.66 -2.14
C SER A 198 -7.32 -15.32 -2.98
N GLY A 199 -7.51 -15.98 -4.13
CA GLY A 199 -8.70 -15.86 -4.95
C GLY A 199 -9.98 -16.27 -4.22
N ILE A 200 -9.93 -17.36 -3.47
CA ILE A 200 -11.04 -17.81 -2.60
C ILE A 200 -11.30 -16.77 -1.51
N GLY A 201 -10.26 -16.24 -0.86
CA GLY A 201 -10.39 -15.15 0.10
C GLY A 201 -11.10 -13.93 -0.49
N MET A 202 -10.76 -13.57 -1.73
CA MET A 202 -11.43 -12.47 -2.44
C MET A 202 -12.90 -12.78 -2.76
N LEU A 203 -13.23 -14.03 -3.12
CA LEU A 203 -14.62 -14.45 -3.32
C LEU A 203 -15.42 -14.41 -2.00
N ILE A 204 -14.79 -14.76 -0.86
CA ILE A 204 -15.41 -14.62 0.46
C ILE A 204 -15.69 -13.14 0.75
N SER A 205 -14.73 -12.25 0.47
CA SER A 205 -14.92 -10.79 0.60
C SER A 205 -16.11 -10.31 -0.24
N LEU A 206 -16.15 -10.71 -1.51
CA LEU A 206 -17.23 -10.39 -2.45
C LEU A 206 -18.60 -10.86 -1.93
N PHE A 207 -18.69 -12.14 -1.54
CA PHE A 207 -19.93 -12.73 -1.03
C PHE A 207 -20.38 -12.04 0.26
N TRP A 208 -19.46 -11.83 1.21
CA TRP A 208 -19.71 -11.16 2.48
C TRP A 208 -20.26 -9.75 2.28
N PHE A 209 -19.62 -8.97 1.39
CA PHE A 209 -20.10 -7.64 1.06
C PHE A 209 -21.45 -7.68 0.35
N TYR A 210 -21.64 -8.59 -0.62
CA TYR A 210 -22.89 -8.72 -1.36
C TYR A 210 -24.09 -9.00 -0.46
N VAL A 211 -23.97 -9.93 0.48
CA VAL A 211 -25.01 -10.25 1.46
C VAL A 211 -25.16 -9.14 2.49
N GLY A 212 -24.02 -8.67 3.03
CA GLY A 212 -23.97 -7.69 4.12
C GLY A 212 -24.37 -6.27 3.72
N ARG A 213 -24.32 -5.91 2.44
CA ARG A 213 -24.64 -4.54 1.98
C ARG A 213 -26.04 -4.05 2.35
N LYS A 214 -26.98 -4.96 2.61
CA LYS A 214 -28.33 -4.61 3.07
C LYS A 214 -28.29 -3.89 4.43
N SER A 215 -27.30 -4.21 5.27
CA SER A 215 -27.12 -3.54 6.58
C SER A 215 -26.74 -2.06 6.46
N LEU A 216 -26.19 -1.64 5.30
CA LEU A 216 -25.81 -0.26 5.00
C LEU A 216 -27.01 0.69 4.83
N GLN A 217 -28.23 0.15 4.71
CA GLN A 217 -29.47 0.95 4.57
C GLN A 217 -29.38 2.07 3.52
N GLY A 218 -28.78 1.75 2.36
CA GLY A 218 -28.64 2.68 1.24
C GLY A 218 -27.35 3.52 1.24
N ILE A 219 -26.53 3.49 2.30
CA ILE A 219 -25.24 4.18 2.27
C ILE A 219 -24.36 3.61 1.15
N GLY A 220 -23.82 4.51 0.30
CA GLY A 220 -22.99 4.15 -0.85
C GLY A 220 -23.75 3.47 -2.00
N ALA A 221 -25.07 3.30 -1.90
CA ALA A 221 -25.86 2.82 -3.01
C ALA A 221 -25.95 3.85 -4.13
N PRO A 222 -26.01 3.43 -5.40
CA PRO A 222 -26.20 4.37 -6.50
C PRO A 222 -27.58 4.99 -6.45
N ILE A 223 -27.66 6.34 -6.59
CA ILE A 223 -28.89 7.13 -6.54
C ILE A 223 -29.07 7.84 -7.88
N GLY A 224 -30.31 7.98 -8.33
CA GLY A 224 -30.65 8.69 -9.56
C GLY A 224 -29.97 8.09 -10.78
N ASP A 225 -29.31 8.91 -11.57
CA ASP A 225 -28.61 8.50 -12.78
C ASP A 225 -27.48 7.48 -12.54
N LEU A 226 -26.86 7.48 -11.34
CA LEU A 226 -25.83 6.49 -10.99
C LEU A 226 -26.41 5.07 -10.89
N ALA A 227 -27.72 4.94 -10.67
CA ALA A 227 -28.42 3.65 -10.59
C ALA A 227 -28.64 3.01 -11.98
N SER A 228 -28.43 3.74 -13.07
CA SER A 228 -28.65 3.27 -14.44
C SER A 228 -27.84 1.98 -14.75
N PRO A 229 -28.48 0.93 -15.26
CA PRO A 229 -27.79 -0.28 -15.74
C PRO A 229 -26.78 0.02 -16.87
N LYS A 230 -27.09 1.00 -17.73
CA LYS A 230 -26.21 1.42 -18.83
C LYS A 230 -24.87 1.91 -18.29
N ARG A 231 -24.85 2.73 -17.23
CA ARG A 231 -23.60 3.20 -16.61
C ARG A 231 -22.78 2.07 -16.01
N LEU A 232 -23.43 1.08 -15.41
CA LEU A 232 -22.74 -0.10 -14.89
C LEU A 232 -22.08 -0.89 -16.03
N VAL A 233 -22.81 -1.15 -17.12
CA VAL A 233 -22.26 -1.85 -18.30
C VAL A 233 -21.10 -1.05 -18.90
N MET A 234 -21.26 0.26 -19.08
CA MET A 234 -20.18 1.12 -19.57
C MET A 234 -18.92 1.07 -18.68
N THR A 235 -19.11 1.01 -17.37
CA THR A 235 -17.98 0.90 -16.41
C THR A 235 -17.29 -0.45 -16.54
N ILE A 236 -18.03 -1.54 -16.68
CA ILE A 236 -17.45 -2.87 -16.87
C ILE A 236 -16.69 -2.93 -18.20
N VAL A 237 -17.27 -2.42 -19.28
CA VAL A 237 -16.59 -2.35 -20.60
C VAL A 237 -15.35 -1.46 -20.51
N GLY A 238 -15.44 -0.30 -19.84
CA GLY A 238 -14.29 0.58 -19.61
C GLY A 238 -13.17 -0.12 -18.84
N ALA A 239 -13.51 -0.87 -17.78
CA ALA A 239 -12.54 -1.66 -17.03
C ALA A 239 -11.88 -2.74 -17.91
N LEU A 240 -12.67 -3.44 -18.74
CA LEU A 240 -12.14 -4.44 -19.69
C LEU A 240 -11.20 -3.82 -20.74
N VAL A 241 -11.40 -2.56 -21.12
CA VAL A 241 -10.49 -1.81 -22.03
C VAL A 241 -9.22 -1.36 -21.28
N VAL A 242 -9.33 -1.00 -20.00
CA VAL A 242 -8.18 -0.56 -19.19
C VAL A 242 -7.25 -1.72 -18.84
N ILE A 243 -7.75 -2.95 -18.69
CA ILE A 243 -6.94 -4.13 -18.37
C ILE A 243 -5.80 -4.34 -19.39
N PRO A 244 -6.03 -4.39 -20.71
CA PRO A 244 -4.96 -4.45 -21.69
C PRO A 244 -3.95 -3.30 -21.62
N ILE A 245 -4.41 -2.10 -21.28
CA ILE A 245 -3.51 -0.94 -21.08
C ILE A 245 -2.58 -1.19 -19.89
N MET A 246 -3.09 -1.65 -18.75
CA MET A 246 -2.27 -2.02 -17.59
C MET A 246 -1.30 -3.16 -17.92
N TYR A 247 -1.74 -4.16 -18.69
CA TYR A 247 -0.88 -5.23 -19.17
C TYR A 247 0.28 -4.68 -20.03
N LEU A 248 0.01 -3.80 -20.98
CA LEU A 248 1.04 -3.19 -21.81
C LEU A 248 2.02 -2.34 -20.98
N LEU A 249 1.54 -1.64 -19.94
CA LEU A 249 2.41 -0.89 -19.02
C LEU A 249 3.32 -1.82 -18.20
N LEU A 250 2.83 -2.98 -17.76
CA LEU A 250 3.65 -4.01 -17.13
C LEU A 250 4.69 -4.60 -18.10
N GLN A 251 4.31 -4.80 -19.37
CA GLN A 251 5.21 -5.28 -20.42
C GLN A 251 6.28 -4.26 -20.81
N ALA A 252 5.96 -2.97 -20.75
CA ALA A 252 6.89 -1.88 -21.07
C ALA A 252 8.12 -1.84 -20.13
N GLY A 253 8.01 -2.48 -18.97
CA GLY A 253 9.09 -2.57 -17.98
C GLY A 253 9.15 -1.36 -17.03
N ALA A 254 9.81 -1.56 -15.90
CA ALA A 254 9.85 -0.60 -14.80
C ALA A 254 10.48 0.76 -15.19
N ALA A 255 11.49 0.76 -16.06
CA ALA A 255 12.15 2.01 -16.49
C ALA A 255 11.20 2.90 -17.31
N ASN A 256 10.50 2.33 -18.30
CA ASN A 256 9.54 3.07 -19.13
C ASN A 256 8.31 3.52 -18.29
N LEU A 257 7.85 2.65 -17.39
CA LEU A 257 6.80 3.00 -16.45
C LEU A 257 7.22 4.16 -15.54
N GLN A 258 8.47 4.17 -15.06
CA GLN A 258 9.00 5.26 -14.24
C GLN A 258 8.95 6.61 -14.97
N VAL A 259 9.33 6.63 -16.24
CA VAL A 259 9.28 7.84 -17.07
C VAL A 259 7.82 8.33 -17.17
N LEU A 260 6.86 7.44 -17.48
CA LEU A 260 5.45 7.80 -17.57
C LEU A 260 4.91 8.37 -16.25
N LEU A 261 5.15 7.67 -15.14
CA LEU A 261 4.71 8.11 -13.81
C LEU A 261 5.30 9.47 -13.43
N THR A 262 6.57 9.69 -13.78
CA THR A 262 7.25 10.97 -13.53
C THR A 262 6.64 12.10 -14.36
N ILE A 263 6.36 11.88 -15.64
CA ILE A 263 5.69 12.87 -16.50
C ILE A 263 4.32 13.22 -15.94
N LEU A 264 3.52 12.22 -15.55
CA LEU A 264 2.21 12.43 -14.94
C LEU A 264 2.31 13.21 -13.62
N PHE A 265 3.30 12.89 -12.79
CA PHE A 265 3.52 13.59 -11.51
C PHE A 265 3.94 15.05 -11.72
N VAL A 266 4.85 15.31 -12.65
CA VAL A 266 5.29 16.68 -12.99
C VAL A 266 4.12 17.52 -13.53
N GLY A 267 3.30 16.93 -14.42
CA GLY A 267 2.10 17.60 -14.93
C GLY A 267 1.09 17.93 -13.84
N LEU A 268 0.83 16.96 -12.94
CA LEU A 268 -0.04 17.13 -11.79
C LEU A 268 0.50 18.19 -10.81
N ALA A 269 1.79 18.15 -10.51
CA ALA A 269 2.45 19.13 -9.65
C ALA A 269 2.37 20.54 -10.24
N ALA A 270 2.60 20.70 -11.55
CA ALA A 270 2.45 21.97 -12.24
C ALA A 270 1.02 22.53 -12.12
N MET A 271 0.00 21.68 -12.32
CA MET A 271 -1.41 22.09 -12.15
C MET A 271 -1.71 22.55 -10.72
N LEU A 272 -1.24 21.81 -9.71
CA LEU A 272 -1.43 22.18 -8.30
C LEU A 272 -0.71 23.49 -7.96
N ILE A 273 0.52 23.68 -8.42
CA ILE A 273 1.32 24.88 -8.16
C ILE A 273 0.66 26.11 -8.85
N ILE A 274 0.23 25.97 -10.09
CA ILE A 274 -0.44 27.05 -10.83
C ILE A 274 -1.72 27.49 -10.11
N GLU A 275 -2.54 26.54 -9.67
CA GLU A 275 -3.77 26.88 -8.93
C GLU A 275 -3.45 27.45 -7.55
N GLY A 276 -2.44 26.92 -6.84
CA GLY A 276 -1.97 27.49 -5.57
C GLY A 276 -1.53 28.96 -5.73
N ILE A 277 -0.84 29.30 -6.83
CA ILE A 277 -0.45 30.69 -7.14
C ILE A 277 -1.70 31.56 -7.41
N ARG A 278 -2.70 31.03 -8.14
CA ARG A 278 -3.95 31.73 -8.43
C ARG A 278 -4.79 31.99 -7.18
N GLU A 279 -4.81 31.09 -6.23
CA GLU A 279 -5.53 31.25 -4.96
C GLU A 279 -4.84 32.23 -4.00
N GLY A 280 -3.58 32.60 -4.25
CA GLY A 280 -2.83 33.57 -3.49
C GLY A 280 -1.66 32.99 -2.66
N LYS A 281 -0.95 33.85 -1.95
CA LYS A 281 0.33 33.54 -1.29
C LYS A 281 0.23 32.36 -0.32
N VAL A 282 -0.80 32.31 0.51
CA VAL A 282 -0.97 31.23 1.52
C VAL A 282 -1.16 29.87 0.85
N SER A 283 -2.03 29.78 -0.16
CA SER A 283 -2.26 28.53 -0.90
C SER A 283 -1.03 28.10 -1.68
N ARG A 284 -0.33 29.03 -2.33
CA ARG A 284 0.94 28.77 -3.00
C ARG A 284 1.97 28.16 -2.03
N ASP A 285 2.18 28.78 -0.88
CA ASP A 285 3.18 28.33 0.10
C ASP A 285 2.83 26.93 0.63
N LYS A 286 1.55 26.68 0.95
CA LYS A 286 1.03 25.37 1.34
C LYS A 286 1.25 24.31 0.27
N THR A 287 1.02 24.66 -1.00
CA THR A 287 1.24 23.75 -2.13
C THR A 287 2.71 23.37 -2.26
N TRP A 288 3.63 24.33 -2.10
CA TRP A 288 5.06 24.03 -2.08
C TRP A 288 5.45 23.11 -0.93
N ALA A 289 4.95 23.36 0.29
CA ALA A 289 5.17 22.47 1.41
C ALA A 289 4.70 21.04 1.10
N MET A 290 3.52 20.88 0.49
CA MET A 290 2.97 19.60 0.07
C MET A 290 3.86 18.90 -0.96
N MET A 291 4.36 19.62 -1.98
CA MET A 291 5.27 19.07 -2.99
C MET A 291 6.58 18.55 -2.38
N ILE A 292 7.16 19.29 -1.44
CA ILE A 292 8.35 18.85 -0.73
C ILE A 292 8.07 17.54 0.04
N ILE A 293 6.95 17.46 0.73
CA ILE A 293 6.57 16.23 1.45
C ILE A 293 6.33 15.07 0.47
N PHE A 294 5.74 15.31 -0.72
CA PHE A 294 5.57 14.27 -1.74
C PHE A 294 6.92 13.72 -2.22
N PHE A 295 7.93 14.54 -2.37
CA PHE A 295 9.29 14.07 -2.70
C PHE A 295 9.84 13.12 -1.62
N PHE A 296 9.72 13.48 -0.34
CA PHE A 296 10.15 12.61 0.76
C PHE A 296 9.25 11.38 0.93
N ASN A 297 7.98 11.44 0.53
CA ASN A 297 7.10 10.27 0.47
C ASN A 297 7.60 9.27 -0.59
N ILE A 298 8.01 9.74 -1.77
CA ILE A 298 8.65 8.89 -2.80
C ILE A 298 9.88 8.19 -2.22
N LEU A 299 10.76 8.94 -1.55
CA LEU A 299 11.98 8.41 -0.95
C LEU A 299 11.67 7.35 0.11
N PHE A 300 10.69 7.58 0.98
CA PHE A 300 10.28 6.62 1.99
C PHE A 300 9.80 5.30 1.36
N TRP A 301 8.85 5.35 0.44
CA TRP A 301 8.26 4.15 -0.16
C TRP A 301 9.25 3.41 -1.07
N CYS A 302 10.21 4.11 -1.69
CA CYS A 302 11.28 3.49 -2.48
C CYS A 302 12.06 2.46 -1.66
N PHE A 303 12.35 2.74 -0.41
CA PHE A 303 13.13 1.85 0.46
C PHE A 303 12.28 1.02 1.42
N PHE A 304 11.07 1.47 1.76
CA PHE A 304 10.20 0.74 2.69
C PHE A 304 9.60 -0.53 2.05
N GLU A 305 9.20 -0.49 0.78
CA GLU A 305 8.50 -1.59 0.11
C GLU A 305 9.41 -2.72 -0.35
N GLN A 306 10.34 -3.16 0.51
CA GLN A 306 11.23 -4.28 0.22
C GLN A 306 10.68 -5.64 0.66
N ALA A 307 9.63 -5.66 1.49
CA ALA A 307 9.08 -6.87 2.08
C ALA A 307 8.60 -7.92 1.05
N GLY A 308 8.00 -7.48 -0.07
CA GLY A 308 7.54 -8.36 -1.15
C GLY A 308 8.58 -8.57 -2.27
N SER A 309 9.77 -8.03 -2.13
CA SER A 309 10.84 -8.08 -3.14
C SER A 309 12.18 -8.49 -2.51
N SER A 310 13.13 -7.58 -2.31
CA SER A 310 14.48 -7.94 -1.86
C SER A 310 14.51 -8.63 -0.50
N PHE A 311 13.65 -8.26 0.46
CA PHE A 311 13.62 -8.92 1.76
C PHE A 311 13.08 -10.36 1.68
N THR A 312 12.23 -10.67 0.71
CA THR A 312 11.80 -12.05 0.47
C THR A 312 12.98 -12.91 0.01
N PHE A 313 13.80 -12.42 -0.91
CA PHE A 313 15.01 -13.13 -1.34
C PHE A 313 16.07 -13.16 -0.24
N LEU A 314 16.26 -12.08 0.52
CA LEU A 314 17.15 -12.04 1.67
C LEU A 314 16.77 -13.12 2.71
N ALA A 315 15.48 -13.18 3.06
CA ALA A 315 14.94 -14.18 3.99
C ALA A 315 15.11 -15.61 3.48
N ASN A 316 14.96 -15.81 2.16
CA ASN A 316 15.07 -17.15 1.55
C ASN A 316 16.51 -17.62 1.40
N ASN A 317 17.46 -16.72 1.11
CA ASN A 317 18.80 -17.10 0.66
C ASN A 317 19.90 -16.80 1.68
N ILE A 318 19.77 -15.79 2.53
CA ILE A 318 20.87 -15.23 3.33
C ILE A 318 20.56 -15.25 4.84
N VAL A 319 19.31 -15.30 5.25
CA VAL A 319 18.94 -15.33 6.68
C VAL A 319 18.93 -16.76 7.18
N ASP A 320 19.67 -17.04 8.27
CA ASP A 320 19.54 -18.32 8.99
C ASP A 320 18.21 -18.36 9.73
N ARG A 321 17.29 -19.16 9.19
CA ARG A 321 15.93 -19.32 9.70
C ARG A 321 15.76 -20.50 10.64
N ASN A 322 16.85 -21.19 10.96
CA ASN A 322 16.81 -22.37 11.83
C ASN A 322 16.75 -21.93 13.31
N LEU A 323 15.63 -22.19 13.94
CA LEU A 323 15.38 -21.92 15.37
C LEU A 323 15.31 -23.25 16.14
N GLY A 324 16.48 -23.84 16.42
CA GLY A 324 16.55 -25.07 17.23
C GLY A 324 15.95 -26.32 16.54
N GLY A 325 16.14 -26.47 15.23
CA GLY A 325 15.63 -27.58 14.43
C GLY A 325 14.28 -27.31 13.74
N TRP A 326 13.66 -26.14 14.00
CA TRP A 326 12.50 -25.67 13.28
C TRP A 326 12.88 -24.51 12.37
N GLU A 327 12.50 -24.62 11.10
CA GLU A 327 12.77 -23.57 10.11
C GLU A 327 11.65 -22.53 10.07
N TYR A 328 11.98 -21.27 10.40
CA TYR A 328 11.03 -20.16 10.35
C TYR A 328 10.60 -19.89 8.90
N PRO A 329 9.29 -19.88 8.60
CA PRO A 329 8.80 -19.69 7.23
C PRO A 329 9.10 -18.28 6.69
N VAL A 330 9.52 -18.18 5.42
CA VAL A 330 9.91 -16.92 4.76
C VAL A 330 8.80 -15.86 4.80
N ALA A 331 7.57 -16.25 4.48
CA ALA A 331 6.45 -15.32 4.43
C ALA A 331 6.08 -14.73 5.80
N TRP A 332 6.39 -15.43 6.89
CA TRP A 332 6.03 -14.98 8.23
C TRP A 332 6.77 -13.73 8.67
N PHE A 333 7.91 -13.41 8.06
CA PHE A 333 8.56 -12.10 8.27
C PHE A 333 7.63 -10.93 7.88
N GLN A 334 6.82 -11.09 6.83
CA GLN A 334 5.88 -10.03 6.44
C GLN A 334 4.77 -9.80 7.48
N SER A 335 4.39 -10.84 8.23
CA SER A 335 3.44 -10.74 9.33
C SER A 335 3.98 -9.95 10.53
N VAL A 336 5.32 -9.86 10.68
CA VAL A 336 5.97 -9.07 11.75
C VAL A 336 5.60 -7.59 11.66
N ASN A 337 5.49 -7.03 10.45
CA ASN A 337 5.03 -5.65 10.27
C ASN A 337 3.63 -5.44 10.87
N SER A 338 2.68 -6.32 10.57
CA SER A 338 1.31 -6.21 11.08
C SER A 338 1.25 -6.34 12.61
N VAL A 339 2.00 -7.28 13.18
CA VAL A 339 2.12 -7.41 14.65
C VAL A 339 2.71 -6.14 15.26
N ALA A 340 3.80 -5.65 14.68
CA ALA A 340 4.46 -4.45 15.16
C ALA A 340 3.52 -3.21 15.10
N ILE A 341 2.76 -3.05 14.02
CA ILE A 341 1.76 -1.97 13.91
C ILE A 341 0.70 -2.10 15.01
N ILE A 342 0.13 -3.28 15.22
CA ILE A 342 -0.90 -3.51 16.25
C ILE A 342 -0.37 -3.17 17.64
N VAL A 343 0.87 -3.54 17.95
CA VAL A 343 1.51 -3.30 19.25
C VAL A 343 1.95 -1.86 19.42
N PHE A 344 2.64 -1.29 18.43
CA PHE A 344 3.29 0.02 18.56
C PHE A 344 2.38 1.21 18.21
N ALA A 345 1.30 1.04 17.44
CA ALA A 345 0.42 2.16 17.11
C ALA A 345 -0.18 2.84 18.34
N PRO A 346 -0.75 2.14 19.34
CA PRO A 346 -1.24 2.78 20.55
C PRO A 346 -0.12 3.42 21.37
N ILE A 347 1.08 2.84 21.40
CA ILE A 347 2.23 3.37 22.12
C ILE A 347 2.67 4.69 21.50
N ILE A 348 2.84 4.73 20.18
CA ILE A 348 3.25 5.93 19.44
C ILE A 348 2.17 7.02 19.56
N ALA A 349 0.89 6.65 19.45
CA ALA A 349 -0.20 7.60 19.66
C ALA A 349 -0.15 8.21 21.07
N ALA A 350 0.09 7.41 22.12
CA ALA A 350 0.25 7.88 23.48
C ALA A 350 1.46 8.81 23.63
N ILE A 351 2.58 8.51 22.97
CA ILE A 351 3.79 9.37 22.96
C ILE A 351 3.44 10.72 22.32
N TRP A 352 2.74 10.75 21.17
CA TRP A 352 2.36 12.01 20.53
C TRP A 352 1.43 12.86 21.40
N VAL A 353 0.46 12.23 22.08
CA VAL A 353 -0.43 12.91 23.03
C VAL A 353 0.36 13.47 24.22
N TRP A 354 1.28 12.68 24.79
CA TRP A 354 2.11 13.10 25.91
C TRP A 354 3.03 14.26 25.54
N LEU A 355 3.67 14.20 24.37
CA LEU A 355 4.48 15.30 23.84
C LEU A 355 3.60 16.54 23.54
N GLY A 356 2.39 16.34 23.04
CA GLY A 356 1.44 17.42 22.76
C GLY A 356 1.06 18.20 24.02
N LYS A 357 0.83 17.50 25.15
CA LYS A 357 0.57 18.14 26.46
C LYS A 357 1.75 18.98 26.96
N ARG A 358 2.96 18.73 26.48
CA ARG A 358 4.19 19.45 26.82
C ARG A 358 4.61 20.48 25.76
N ASN A 359 3.75 20.74 24.74
CA ASN A 359 4.07 21.59 23.60
C ASN A 359 5.32 21.13 22.82
N ALA A 360 5.67 19.85 22.90
CA ALA A 360 6.84 19.23 22.26
C ALA A 360 6.47 18.25 21.14
N ASN A 361 5.20 18.19 20.70
CA ASN A 361 4.78 17.32 19.60
C ASN A 361 5.51 17.71 18.31
N PRO A 362 6.25 16.80 17.66
CA PRO A 362 6.93 17.10 16.42
C PRO A 362 5.96 17.56 15.33
N SER A 363 6.38 18.53 14.53
CA SER A 363 5.63 18.97 13.35
C SER A 363 5.52 17.86 12.30
N ILE A 364 4.58 17.98 11.37
CA ILE A 364 4.39 17.02 10.27
C ILE A 364 5.71 16.72 9.56
N PRO A 365 6.51 17.70 9.08
CA PRO A 365 7.79 17.40 8.44
C PRO A 365 8.79 16.66 9.33
N ARG A 366 8.81 16.96 10.65
CA ARG A 366 9.68 16.24 11.60
C ARG A 366 9.25 14.79 11.78
N LYS A 367 7.95 14.51 11.85
CA LYS A 367 7.44 13.13 11.94
C LYS A 367 7.80 12.33 10.67
N PHE A 368 7.69 12.94 9.48
CA PHE A 368 8.14 12.34 8.24
C PHE A 368 9.65 12.08 8.25
N GLY A 369 10.45 13.04 8.71
CA GLY A 369 11.90 12.86 8.87
C GLY A 369 12.26 11.72 9.83
N LEU A 370 11.54 11.59 10.96
CA LEU A 370 11.70 10.46 11.89
C LEU A 370 11.37 9.13 11.20
N GLY A 371 10.30 9.06 10.39
CA GLY A 371 9.95 7.87 9.62
C GLY A 371 11.09 7.43 8.70
N LEU A 372 11.70 8.36 7.96
CA LEU A 372 12.87 8.09 7.14
C LEU A 372 14.08 7.63 7.96
N ILE A 373 14.35 8.27 9.10
CA ILE A 373 15.48 7.92 9.98
C ILE A 373 15.29 6.51 10.55
N PHE A 374 14.11 6.14 11.03
CA PHE A 374 13.86 4.78 11.52
C PHE A 374 14.05 3.74 10.40
N ASN A 375 13.55 4.03 9.19
CA ASN A 375 13.78 3.15 8.05
C ASN A 375 15.29 3.06 7.72
N GLY A 376 16.02 4.18 7.81
CA GLY A 376 17.49 4.20 7.65
C GLY A 376 18.21 3.38 8.73
N VAL A 377 17.79 3.46 9.99
CA VAL A 377 18.34 2.64 11.08
C VAL A 377 18.10 1.15 10.83
N ALA A 378 16.93 0.77 10.28
CA ALA A 378 16.65 -0.60 9.89
C ALA A 378 17.62 -1.10 8.82
N PHE A 379 17.90 -0.30 7.79
CA PHE A 379 18.92 -0.61 6.78
C PHE A 379 20.34 -0.65 7.38
N GLY A 380 20.63 0.22 8.34
CA GLY A 380 21.91 0.20 9.09
C GLY A 380 22.11 -1.11 9.85
N LEU A 381 21.06 -1.68 10.42
CA LEU A 381 21.11 -2.99 11.04
C LEU A 381 21.39 -4.11 10.01
N LEU A 382 20.81 -4.05 8.80
CA LEU A 382 21.14 -4.99 7.72
C LEU A 382 22.58 -4.85 7.26
N VAL A 383 23.07 -3.62 7.08
CA VAL A 383 24.49 -3.36 6.72
C VAL A 383 25.43 -3.92 7.78
N PHE A 384 25.12 -3.70 9.06
CA PHE A 384 25.89 -4.28 10.17
C PHE A 384 25.85 -5.81 10.14
N ALA A 385 24.67 -6.41 9.94
CA ALA A 385 24.53 -7.86 9.88
C ALA A 385 25.32 -8.47 8.72
N LEU A 386 25.19 -7.91 7.52
CA LEU A 386 25.86 -8.39 6.30
C LEU A 386 27.38 -8.15 6.30
N SER A 387 27.88 -7.18 7.07
CA SER A 387 29.32 -6.89 7.17
C SER A 387 30.03 -7.62 8.32
N SER A 388 29.30 -7.91 9.42
CA SER A 388 29.96 -8.33 10.67
C SER A 388 29.36 -9.59 11.32
N LEU A 389 28.16 -10.02 10.89
CA LEU A 389 27.47 -11.16 11.51
C LEU A 389 27.24 -12.33 10.53
N VAL A 390 27.87 -12.31 9.37
CA VAL A 390 27.80 -13.40 8.40
C VAL A 390 28.57 -14.60 8.96
N ASP A 391 27.94 -15.76 9.01
CA ASP A 391 28.55 -17.02 9.44
C ASP A 391 29.36 -17.69 8.30
N ASP A 392 29.98 -18.83 8.63
CA ASP A 392 30.78 -19.63 7.67
C ASP A 392 29.95 -20.18 6.48
N LYS A 393 28.61 -20.16 6.59
CA LYS A 393 27.68 -20.58 5.52
C LYS A 393 27.20 -19.39 4.66
N GLY A 394 27.64 -18.19 4.97
CA GLY A 394 27.20 -16.98 4.29
C GLY A 394 25.84 -16.47 4.75
N MET A 395 25.40 -16.80 5.96
CA MET A 395 24.10 -16.42 6.50
C MET A 395 24.20 -15.42 7.65
N ILE A 396 23.21 -14.53 7.75
CA ILE A 396 23.04 -13.60 8.87
C ILE A 396 22.03 -14.15 9.88
N PRO A 397 22.14 -13.78 11.18
CA PRO A 397 21.22 -14.27 12.21
C PRO A 397 19.76 -13.88 11.97
N PHE A 398 18.84 -14.77 12.30
CA PHE A 398 17.38 -14.57 12.20
C PHE A 398 16.89 -13.24 12.77
N TRP A 399 17.33 -12.92 13.98
CA TRP A 399 16.84 -11.74 14.71
C TRP A 399 17.08 -10.42 13.97
N THR A 400 18.07 -10.36 13.08
CA THR A 400 18.43 -9.14 12.33
C THR A 400 17.29 -8.71 11.41
N LEU A 401 16.79 -9.59 10.57
CA LEU A 401 15.69 -9.28 9.67
C LEU A 401 14.37 -9.07 10.44
N PHE A 402 14.13 -9.86 11.51
CA PHE A 402 13.00 -9.66 12.39
C PHE A 402 12.98 -8.24 12.99
N ALA A 403 14.11 -7.79 13.55
CA ALA A 403 14.24 -6.45 14.11
C ALA A 403 14.10 -5.35 13.04
N VAL A 404 14.57 -5.58 11.82
CA VAL A 404 14.38 -4.67 10.68
C VAL A 404 12.91 -4.41 10.43
N TYR A 405 12.08 -5.45 10.36
CA TYR A 405 10.64 -5.29 10.17
C TYR A 405 9.98 -4.51 11.31
N VAL A 406 10.40 -4.74 12.56
CA VAL A 406 9.89 -3.97 13.72
C VAL A 406 10.28 -2.49 13.62
N ILE A 407 11.55 -2.19 13.34
CA ILE A 407 12.05 -0.81 13.25
C ILE A 407 11.37 -0.05 12.10
N GLN A 408 11.23 -0.70 10.94
CA GLN A 408 10.53 -0.12 9.80
C GLN A 408 9.06 0.18 10.12
N SER A 409 8.38 -0.71 10.85
CA SER A 409 6.98 -0.51 11.26
C SER A 409 6.81 0.70 12.19
N VAL A 410 7.76 0.93 13.10
CA VAL A 410 7.79 2.15 13.92
C VAL A 410 7.98 3.39 13.04
N GLY A 411 8.85 3.32 12.05
CA GLY A 411 9.05 4.40 11.07
C GLY A 411 7.76 4.69 10.26
N GLU A 412 7.08 3.65 9.81
CA GLU A 412 5.81 3.76 9.09
C GLU A 412 4.74 4.49 9.92
N LEU A 413 4.63 4.16 11.20
CA LEU A 413 3.66 4.78 12.12
C LEU A 413 3.92 6.28 12.34
N CYS A 414 5.15 6.75 12.12
CA CYS A 414 5.46 8.18 12.17
C CYS A 414 4.90 8.96 10.96
N LEU A 415 4.64 8.31 9.83
CA LEU A 415 4.36 8.94 8.54
C LEU A 415 2.97 8.62 8.01
N SER A 416 2.59 7.35 7.93
CA SER A 416 1.40 6.88 7.20
C SER A 416 0.07 7.49 7.71
N PRO A 417 -0.20 7.63 9.01
CA PRO A 417 -1.46 8.17 9.49
C PRO A 417 -1.67 9.64 9.15
N ILE A 418 -0.59 10.38 8.86
CA ILE A 418 -0.60 11.84 8.72
C ILE A 418 -0.77 12.27 7.26
N GLY A 419 -0.28 11.46 6.31
CA GLY A 419 -0.13 11.86 4.91
C GLY A 419 -1.41 12.34 4.24
N LEU A 420 -2.48 11.55 4.28
CA LEU A 420 -3.75 11.91 3.64
C LEU A 420 -4.44 13.11 4.30
N SER A 421 -4.39 13.18 5.64
CA SER A 421 -4.93 14.32 6.38
C SER A 421 -4.19 15.63 6.04
N MET A 422 -2.87 15.56 5.90
CA MET A 422 -2.04 16.69 5.50
C MET A 422 -2.45 17.22 4.11
N VAL A 423 -2.62 16.33 3.12
CA VAL A 423 -2.99 16.74 1.76
C VAL A 423 -4.29 17.52 1.73
N THR A 424 -5.32 17.10 2.48
CA THR A 424 -6.59 17.80 2.54
C THR A 424 -6.50 19.22 3.12
N LYS A 425 -5.46 19.50 3.91
CA LYS A 425 -5.22 20.80 4.54
C LYS A 425 -4.29 21.71 3.73
N LEU A 426 -3.45 21.15 2.87
CA LEU A 426 -2.42 21.87 2.13
C LEU A 426 -2.75 22.07 0.65
N ALA A 427 -3.54 21.20 0.05
CA ALA A 427 -3.91 21.32 -1.36
C ALA A 427 -4.76 22.55 -1.63
N PRO A 428 -4.66 23.16 -2.84
CA PRO A 428 -5.57 24.22 -3.27
C PRO A 428 -7.03 23.78 -3.16
N THR A 429 -7.90 24.66 -2.69
CA THR A 429 -9.28 24.33 -2.32
C THR A 429 -10.09 23.72 -3.47
N ARG A 430 -9.83 24.15 -4.70
CA ARG A 430 -10.49 23.62 -5.91
C ARG A 430 -9.93 22.29 -6.38
N LEU A 431 -8.72 21.92 -5.98
CA LEU A 431 -7.97 20.77 -6.47
C LEU A 431 -7.58 19.77 -5.37
N VAL A 432 -8.32 19.73 -4.25
CA VAL A 432 -8.04 18.77 -3.16
C VAL A 432 -8.03 17.32 -3.66
N GLY A 433 -8.98 16.95 -4.53
CA GLY A 433 -8.99 15.61 -5.13
C GLY A 433 -7.76 15.31 -5.98
N LEU A 434 -7.25 16.32 -6.71
CA LEU A 434 -6.00 16.19 -7.47
C LEU A 434 -4.78 16.08 -6.53
N GLY A 435 -4.78 16.80 -5.41
CA GLY A 435 -3.77 16.67 -4.35
C GLY A 435 -3.72 15.24 -3.78
N MET A 436 -4.89 14.64 -3.51
CA MET A 436 -4.99 13.24 -3.09
C MET A 436 -4.46 12.28 -4.17
N GLY A 437 -4.78 12.55 -5.45
CA GLY A 437 -4.19 11.84 -6.58
C GLY A 437 -2.67 11.94 -6.60
N GLY A 438 -2.11 13.12 -6.32
CA GLY A 438 -0.67 13.35 -6.19
C GLY A 438 -0.02 12.54 -5.08
N TRP A 439 -0.68 12.40 -3.94
CA TRP A 439 -0.23 11.53 -2.86
C TRP A 439 -0.13 10.07 -3.30
N PHE A 440 -1.18 9.52 -3.89
CA PHE A 440 -1.17 8.14 -4.38
C PHE A 440 -0.16 7.94 -5.51
N LEU A 441 -0.03 8.91 -6.41
CA LEU A 441 0.94 8.85 -7.51
C LEU A 441 2.38 8.91 -6.97
N SER A 442 2.66 9.73 -5.95
CA SER A 442 3.97 9.77 -5.30
C SER A 442 4.31 8.42 -4.63
N THR A 443 3.34 7.79 -3.99
CA THR A 443 3.49 6.43 -3.44
C THR A 443 3.73 5.42 -4.56
N GLY A 444 3.01 5.50 -5.67
CA GLY A 444 3.20 4.64 -6.84
C GLY A 444 4.60 4.77 -7.44
N ILE A 445 5.12 5.99 -7.59
CA ILE A 445 6.50 6.24 -8.03
C ILE A 445 7.50 5.60 -7.07
N GLY A 446 7.31 5.78 -5.76
CA GLY A 446 8.13 5.14 -4.74
C GLY A 446 8.14 3.61 -4.87
N ASN A 447 6.98 2.99 -5.11
CA ASN A 447 6.88 1.55 -5.31
C ASN A 447 7.58 1.04 -6.57
N ASN A 448 7.49 1.77 -7.70
CA ASN A 448 8.24 1.40 -8.90
C ASN A 448 9.76 1.51 -8.67
N LEU A 449 10.21 2.59 -8.03
CA LEU A 449 11.60 2.76 -7.63
C LEU A 449 12.05 1.69 -6.62
N SER A 450 11.16 1.23 -5.75
CA SER A 450 11.41 0.12 -4.83
C SER A 450 11.76 -1.17 -5.58
N GLY A 451 11.02 -1.49 -6.66
CA GLY A 451 11.33 -2.62 -7.53
C GLY A 451 12.68 -2.48 -8.25
N ILE A 452 12.96 -1.28 -8.76
CA ILE A 452 14.26 -0.97 -9.41
C ILE A 452 15.39 -1.11 -8.38
N PHE A 453 15.25 -0.56 -7.19
CA PHE A 453 16.22 -0.71 -6.11
C PHE A 453 16.41 -2.19 -5.73
N ALA A 454 15.34 -2.94 -5.54
CA ALA A 454 15.40 -4.36 -5.20
C ALA A 454 16.10 -5.19 -6.30
N SER A 455 15.93 -4.82 -7.58
CA SER A 455 16.63 -5.49 -8.67
C SER A 455 18.14 -5.29 -8.60
N HIS A 456 18.61 -4.09 -8.22
CA HIS A 456 20.03 -3.83 -7.98
C HIS A 456 20.56 -4.59 -6.77
N VAL A 457 19.80 -4.66 -5.67
CA VAL A 457 20.16 -5.45 -4.48
C VAL A 457 20.31 -6.93 -4.82
N SER A 458 19.45 -7.47 -5.69
CA SER A 458 19.56 -8.86 -6.15
C SER A 458 20.72 -9.10 -7.10
N GLY A 459 21.21 -8.06 -7.78
CA GLY A 459 22.29 -8.19 -8.76
C GLY A 459 21.89 -8.97 -10.02
N GLU A 460 22.81 -9.10 -10.96
CA GLU A 460 22.57 -9.76 -12.26
C GLU A 460 22.49 -11.29 -12.17
N THR A 461 23.14 -11.88 -11.19
CA THR A 461 23.24 -13.36 -11.03
C THR A 461 22.45 -13.89 -9.83
N GLY A 462 21.60 -13.06 -9.23
CA GLY A 462 20.89 -13.33 -8.00
C GLY A 462 21.56 -12.72 -6.77
N MET A 463 20.80 -12.60 -5.69
CA MET A 463 21.25 -11.94 -4.46
C MET A 463 22.40 -12.69 -3.79
N THR A 464 23.48 -11.95 -3.54
CA THR A 464 24.62 -12.36 -2.74
C THR A 464 24.76 -11.47 -1.51
N VAL A 465 25.57 -11.91 -0.52
CA VAL A 465 25.91 -11.05 0.64
C VAL A 465 26.50 -9.73 0.18
N ALA A 466 27.37 -9.74 -0.84
CA ALA A 466 28.03 -8.54 -1.37
C ALA A 466 27.03 -7.59 -2.05
N SER A 467 26.17 -8.10 -2.94
CA SER A 467 25.16 -7.27 -3.62
C SER A 467 24.13 -6.69 -2.65
N ALA A 468 23.70 -7.49 -1.66
CA ALA A 468 22.80 -7.04 -0.60
C ALA A 468 23.46 -5.96 0.27
N LEU A 469 24.72 -6.16 0.68
CA LEU A 469 25.46 -5.18 1.47
C LEU A 469 25.60 -3.84 0.74
N ASP A 470 25.98 -3.86 -0.53
CA ASP A 470 26.12 -2.65 -1.35
C ASP A 470 24.80 -1.91 -1.51
N GLY A 471 23.73 -2.62 -1.91
CA GLY A 471 22.41 -2.04 -2.09
C GLY A 471 21.84 -1.46 -0.78
N TYR A 472 21.89 -2.22 0.30
CA TYR A 472 21.35 -1.73 1.58
C TYR A 472 22.20 -0.61 2.19
N ASN A 473 23.51 -0.56 1.92
CA ASN A 473 24.36 0.55 2.31
C ASN A 473 23.96 1.85 1.58
N PHE A 474 23.65 1.76 0.28
CA PHE A 474 23.09 2.90 -0.46
C PHE A 474 21.75 3.35 0.14
N GLY A 475 20.88 2.41 0.48
CA GLY A 475 19.57 2.68 1.13
C GLY A 475 19.74 3.36 2.49
N LEU A 476 20.68 2.87 3.32
CA LEU A 476 21.02 3.46 4.62
C LEU A 476 21.32 4.95 4.51
N TRP A 477 22.30 5.30 3.68
CA TRP A 477 22.74 6.70 3.57
C TRP A 477 21.71 7.59 2.90
N SER A 478 20.95 7.07 1.92
CA SER A 478 19.86 7.80 1.29
C SER A 478 18.74 8.14 2.28
N LEU A 479 18.37 7.19 3.13
CA LEU A 479 17.31 7.36 4.14
C LEU A 479 17.74 8.24 5.31
N LEU A 480 18.93 8.01 5.86
CA LEU A 480 19.45 8.85 6.94
C LEU A 480 19.70 10.29 6.45
N GLY A 481 20.34 10.44 5.29
CA GLY A 481 20.59 11.76 4.69
C GLY A 481 19.27 12.49 4.40
N GLY A 482 18.31 11.83 3.76
CA GLY A 482 16.99 12.38 3.48
C GLY A 482 16.21 12.71 4.75
N GLY A 483 16.21 11.83 5.74
CA GLY A 483 15.53 12.05 7.02
C GLY A 483 16.11 13.21 7.83
N ILE A 484 17.43 13.27 7.94
CA ILE A 484 18.14 14.37 8.61
C ILE A 484 17.89 15.70 7.89
N LEU A 485 18.01 15.70 6.56
CA LEU A 485 17.73 16.87 5.73
C LEU A 485 16.30 17.37 5.97
N LEU A 486 15.32 16.47 5.98
CA LEU A 486 13.92 16.86 6.22
C LEU A 486 13.70 17.42 7.63
N VAL A 487 14.36 16.86 8.65
CA VAL A 487 14.30 17.40 10.02
C VAL A 487 14.92 18.80 10.09
N ILE A 488 16.03 19.03 9.39
CA ILE A 488 16.68 20.36 9.30
C ILE A 488 15.78 21.36 8.57
N LEU A 489 15.16 20.94 7.47
CA LEU A 489 14.24 21.77 6.67
C LEU A 489 12.87 21.96 7.34
N ALA A 490 12.53 21.17 8.35
CA ALA A 490 11.21 21.18 8.97
C ALA A 490 10.74 22.58 9.43
N PRO A 491 11.55 23.45 10.05
CA PRO A 491 11.13 24.80 10.42
C PRO A 491 10.72 25.66 9.23
N VAL A 492 11.40 25.53 8.09
CA VAL A 492 11.10 26.25 6.85
C VAL A 492 9.78 25.75 6.25
N ILE A 493 9.65 24.41 6.13
CA ILE A 493 8.43 23.78 5.62
C ILE A 493 7.23 24.14 6.49
N GLN A 494 7.41 24.14 7.84
CA GLN A 494 6.34 24.49 8.77
C GLN A 494 5.87 25.95 8.60
N LYS A 495 6.78 26.88 8.28
CA LYS A 495 6.39 28.26 7.93
C LYS A 495 5.54 28.32 6.68
N LEU A 496 5.89 27.54 5.63
CA LEU A 496 5.11 27.42 4.40
C LEU A 496 3.73 26.81 4.63
N MET A 497 3.56 26.01 5.68
CA MET A 497 2.27 25.37 6.00
C MET A 497 1.27 26.31 6.69
N HIS A 498 1.66 27.54 7.04
CA HIS A 498 0.77 28.56 7.64
C HIS A 498 -0.07 28.04 8.81
N GLY A 499 0.55 27.39 9.79
CA GLY A 499 -0.11 26.92 10.99
C GLY A 499 -0.82 25.56 10.89
N VAL A 500 -0.76 24.88 9.77
CA VAL A 500 -1.24 23.49 9.66
C VAL A 500 -0.34 22.58 10.53
N LYS A 501 -0.99 21.84 11.44
CA LYS A 501 -0.34 20.93 12.40
C LYS A 501 -0.83 19.51 12.20
#